data_2a175934693d3461a13592d001e76bf3
#
_entry.id   2a175934693d3461a13592d001e76bf3
#
_cell.length_a   1.000
_cell.length_b   1.000
_cell.length_c   1.000
_cell.angle_alpha   90.00
_cell.angle_beta   90.00
_cell.angle_gamma   90.00
#
_symmetry.space_group_name_H-M   'P 1'
#
loop_
_entity.id
_entity.type
_entity.pdbx_description
1 polymer ?
#
loop_
_entity_poly.entity_id
_entity_poly.type
_entity_poly.pdbx_seq_one_letter_code
_entity_poly.pdbx_strand_id
1 'polypeptide(L)'
;LTIKGYDEEFGMYRLGFPNREVEEGFVRFLLPFYANVNKVESPFEIQKFVREVRFGDYDSFFRRLQSFFANTTYEVIREQELHYENVFFIVFKLVGFYTQVEYHTSKGRIDLVLQTDKLIYVMEFKLDGTAEEALQQIHDKHYALPFASDGRKLF
;
A
#
# COMPACT_ATOMS: atom_id res chain seq x y z
N LEU A 1 12.51 -14.24 12.84
CA LEU A 1 11.11 -14.64 13.05
C LEU A 1 10.95 -15.32 14.39
N THR A 2 9.78 -15.17 15.00
CA THR A 2 9.38 -15.80 16.26
C THR A 2 8.13 -16.64 16.06
N ILE A 3 7.93 -17.67 16.90
CA ILE A 3 6.70 -18.45 16.93
C ILE A 3 5.58 -17.57 17.48
N LYS A 4 4.50 -17.41 16.73
CA LYS A 4 3.28 -16.67 17.10
C LYS A 4 2.11 -17.57 17.45
N GLY A 5 2.20 -18.84 17.10
CA GLY A 5 1.20 -19.86 17.43
C GLY A 5 1.62 -21.24 16.93
N TYR A 6 0.93 -22.24 17.42
CA TYR A 6 1.06 -23.62 17.01
C TYR A 6 -0.31 -24.18 16.68
N ASP A 7 -0.40 -24.85 15.57
CA ASP A 7 -1.60 -25.56 15.12
C ASP A 7 -1.42 -27.04 15.46
N GLU A 8 -2.18 -27.53 16.42
CA GLU A 8 -2.07 -28.91 16.90
C GLU A 8 -2.61 -29.91 15.89
N GLU A 9 -3.61 -29.54 15.08
CA GLU A 9 -4.23 -30.42 14.11
C GLU A 9 -3.27 -30.77 12.96
N PHE A 10 -2.51 -29.76 12.49
CA PHE A 10 -1.57 -29.93 11.37
C PHE A 10 -0.10 -29.99 11.80
N GLY A 11 0.22 -29.85 13.09
CA GLY A 11 1.58 -29.84 13.61
C GLY A 11 2.42 -28.66 13.08
N MET A 12 1.81 -27.54 12.75
CA MET A 12 2.46 -26.40 12.10
C MET A 12 2.65 -25.22 13.05
N TYR A 13 3.79 -24.54 12.91
CA TYR A 13 4.06 -23.30 13.63
C TYR A 13 3.74 -22.09 12.75
N ARG A 14 2.94 -21.17 13.30
CA ARG A 14 2.76 -19.84 12.73
C ARG A 14 3.91 -18.95 13.15
N LEU A 15 4.66 -18.46 12.18
CA LEU A 15 5.79 -17.56 12.40
C LEU A 15 5.39 -16.10 12.14
N GLY A 16 6.07 -15.16 12.79
CA GLY A 16 5.90 -13.73 12.58
C GLY A 16 7.12 -12.95 13.02
N PHE A 17 7.11 -11.64 12.77
CA PHE A 17 8.17 -10.76 13.22
C PHE A 17 8.12 -10.60 14.76
N PRO A 18 9.28 -10.51 15.45
CA PRO A 18 9.33 -10.34 16.90
C PRO A 18 8.63 -9.06 17.35
N ASN A 19 8.88 -7.98 16.65
CA ASN A 19 8.33 -6.65 16.91
C ASN A 19 8.19 -5.84 15.61
N ARG A 20 7.58 -4.67 15.74
CA ARG A 20 7.35 -3.71 14.65
C ARG A 20 8.65 -3.22 13.99
N GLU A 21 9.68 -2.98 14.78
CA GLU A 21 10.96 -2.46 14.27
C GLU A 21 11.64 -3.44 13.31
N VAL A 22 11.64 -4.73 13.68
CA VAL A 22 12.18 -5.79 12.81
C VAL A 22 11.31 -5.98 11.55
N GLU A 23 10.00 -5.89 11.68
CA GLU A 23 9.08 -5.94 10.54
C GLU A 23 9.32 -4.76 9.59
N GLU A 24 9.38 -3.54 10.10
CA GLU A 24 9.66 -2.34 9.31
C GLU A 24 11.02 -2.43 8.61
N GLY A 25 12.06 -2.83 9.31
CA GLY A 25 13.40 -3.01 8.74
C GLY A 25 13.43 -4.03 7.61
N PHE A 26 12.70 -5.14 7.74
CA PHE A 26 12.57 -6.14 6.69
C PHE A 26 11.84 -5.61 5.45
N VAL A 27 10.70 -4.94 5.64
CA VAL A 27 9.94 -4.37 4.51
C VAL A 27 10.72 -3.26 3.80
N ARG A 28 11.45 -2.42 4.55
CA ARG A 28 12.39 -1.42 3.98
C ARG A 28 13.49 -2.07 3.14
N PHE A 29 14.02 -3.18 3.60
CA PHE A 29 15.03 -3.94 2.85
C PHE A 29 14.49 -4.45 1.52
N LEU A 30 13.21 -4.81 1.44
CA LEU A 30 12.59 -5.29 0.21
C LEU A 30 12.35 -4.20 -0.84
N LEU A 31 12.07 -2.96 -0.42
CA LEU A 31 11.66 -1.89 -1.33
C LEU A 31 12.59 -1.71 -2.55
N PRO A 32 13.93 -1.63 -2.42
CA PRO A 32 14.83 -1.45 -3.56
C PRO A 32 14.91 -2.64 -4.54
N PHE A 33 14.32 -3.78 -4.20
CA PHE A 33 14.27 -4.93 -5.11
C PHE A 33 13.01 -4.92 -5.99
N TYR A 34 11.97 -4.22 -5.56
CA TYR A 34 10.69 -4.17 -6.24
C TYR A 34 10.40 -2.81 -6.87
N ALA A 35 10.94 -1.74 -6.32
CA ALA A 35 10.75 -0.38 -6.81
C ALA A 35 12.08 0.20 -7.32
N ASN A 36 11.99 1.12 -8.28
CA ASN A 36 13.15 1.84 -8.80
C ASN A 36 13.65 2.90 -7.80
N VAL A 37 14.16 2.44 -6.67
CA VAL A 37 14.65 3.31 -5.58
C VAL A 37 16.02 2.82 -5.11
N ASN A 38 16.97 3.75 -5.01
CA ASN A 38 18.28 3.45 -4.44
C ASN A 38 18.16 3.07 -2.95
N LYS A 39 18.92 2.08 -2.50
CA LYS A 39 18.94 1.62 -1.10
C LYS A 39 19.20 2.75 -0.10
N VAL A 40 20.06 3.70 -0.46
CA VAL A 40 20.40 4.84 0.40
C VAL A 40 19.25 5.85 0.48
N GLU A 41 18.49 6.00 -0.60
CA GLU A 41 17.38 6.97 -0.70
C GLU A 41 16.05 6.42 -0.21
N SER A 42 15.90 5.10 -0.19
CA SER A 42 14.66 4.41 0.19
C SER A 42 14.01 4.92 1.49
N PRO A 43 14.74 5.16 2.60
CA PRO A 43 14.13 5.69 3.82
C PRO A 43 13.56 7.10 3.64
N PHE A 44 14.22 7.95 2.83
CA PHE A 44 13.79 9.32 2.56
C PHE A 44 12.55 9.34 1.67
N GLU A 45 12.45 8.42 0.70
CA GLU A 45 11.27 8.30 -0.15
C GLU A 45 10.02 7.94 0.66
N ILE A 46 10.12 7.01 1.61
CA ILE A 46 9.00 6.67 2.50
C ILE A 46 8.62 7.85 3.38
N GLN A 47 9.57 8.63 3.90
CA GLN A 47 9.27 9.84 4.67
C GLN A 47 8.52 10.88 3.84
N LYS A 48 8.87 11.04 2.56
CA LYS A 48 8.17 11.93 1.63
C LYS A 48 6.73 11.47 1.44
N PHE A 49 6.49 10.18 1.14
CA PHE A 49 5.14 9.61 1.05
C PHE A 49 4.30 9.91 2.29
N VAL A 50 4.84 9.67 3.48
CA VAL A 50 4.13 9.92 4.74
C VAL A 50 3.75 11.40 4.89
N ARG A 51 4.66 12.32 4.53
CA ARG A 51 4.40 13.76 4.56
C ARG A 51 3.33 14.17 3.57
N GLU A 52 3.45 13.75 2.32
CA GLU A 52 2.48 14.02 1.24
C GLU A 52 1.07 13.61 1.65
N VAL A 53 0.92 12.39 2.19
CA VAL A 53 -0.36 11.89 2.70
C VAL A 53 -0.89 12.73 3.87
N ARG A 54 -0.03 13.09 4.84
CA ARG A 54 -0.45 13.85 6.01
C ARG A 54 -0.87 15.29 5.70
N PHE A 55 -0.25 15.87 4.66
CA PHE A 55 -0.55 17.24 4.23
C PHE A 55 -1.61 17.35 3.13
N GLY A 56 -2.07 16.23 2.59
CA GLY A 56 -3.06 16.21 1.52
C GLY A 56 -2.49 16.51 0.14
N ASP A 57 -1.18 16.37 -0.04
CA ASP A 57 -0.50 16.55 -1.33
C ASP A 57 -0.57 15.26 -2.15
N TYR A 58 -1.78 14.95 -2.64
CA TYR A 58 -2.03 13.73 -3.42
C TYR A 58 -1.33 13.76 -4.78
N ASP A 59 -1.15 14.93 -5.40
CA ASP A 59 -0.47 15.05 -6.70
C ASP A 59 1.00 14.63 -6.59
N SER A 60 1.71 15.07 -5.56
CA SER A 60 3.09 14.65 -5.29
C SER A 60 3.16 13.18 -4.93
N PHE A 61 2.21 12.69 -4.12
CA PHE A 61 2.09 11.29 -3.74
C PHE A 61 1.97 10.37 -4.98
N PHE A 62 1.01 10.66 -5.88
CA PHE A 62 0.82 9.83 -7.08
C PHE A 62 1.98 9.93 -8.07
N ARG A 63 2.57 11.12 -8.26
CA ARG A 63 3.79 11.26 -9.10
C ARG A 63 4.96 10.43 -8.56
N ARG A 64 5.14 10.41 -7.25
CA ARG A 64 6.16 9.59 -6.60
C ARG A 64 5.87 8.10 -6.77
N LEU A 65 4.62 7.70 -6.57
CA LEU A 65 4.20 6.32 -6.78
C LEU A 65 4.46 5.86 -8.22
N GLN A 66 4.12 6.70 -9.21
CA GLN A 66 4.43 6.44 -10.62
C GLN A 66 5.95 6.27 -10.86
N SER A 67 6.80 7.06 -10.21
CA SER A 67 8.24 6.95 -10.38
C SER A 67 8.80 5.60 -9.93
N PHE A 68 8.15 4.92 -9.00
CA PHE A 68 8.55 3.59 -8.55
C PHE A 68 8.33 2.51 -9.62
N PHE A 69 7.43 2.77 -10.56
CA PHE A 69 7.12 1.87 -11.68
C PHE A 69 7.87 2.25 -12.98
N ALA A 70 8.59 3.36 -13.02
CA ALA A 70 9.14 3.94 -14.25
C ALA A 70 10.11 3.04 -15.04
N ASN A 71 10.67 2.00 -14.44
CA ASN A 71 11.60 1.06 -15.08
C ASN A 71 11.07 -0.38 -15.12
N THR A 72 9.77 -0.57 -14.94
CA THR A 72 9.18 -1.90 -15.09
C THR A 72 9.13 -2.25 -16.58
N THR A 73 9.95 -3.21 -17.00
CA THR A 73 10.00 -3.66 -18.41
C THR A 73 8.75 -4.47 -18.75
N TYR A 74 8.15 -4.18 -19.91
CA TYR A 74 6.85 -4.70 -20.38
C TYR A 74 6.85 -6.17 -20.82
N GLU A 75 7.81 -7.00 -20.45
CA GLU A 75 8.02 -8.28 -21.14
C GLU A 75 7.08 -9.43 -20.74
N VAL A 76 6.37 -9.37 -19.59
CA VAL A 76 5.41 -10.46 -19.22
C VAL A 76 4.22 -9.91 -18.43
N ILE A 77 3.03 -9.88 -19.05
CA ILE A 77 1.79 -9.31 -18.46
C ILE A 77 1.45 -9.92 -17.09
N ARG A 78 1.62 -11.22 -16.89
CA ARG A 78 1.30 -11.90 -15.63
C ARG A 78 2.30 -11.59 -14.50
N GLU A 79 3.56 -11.39 -14.84
CA GLU A 79 4.60 -10.99 -13.89
C GLU A 79 4.48 -9.52 -13.52
N GLN A 80 3.92 -8.69 -14.41
CA GLN A 80 3.65 -7.28 -14.15
C GLN A 80 2.58 -7.08 -13.09
N GLU A 81 1.45 -7.78 -13.19
CA GLU A 81 0.37 -7.69 -12.21
C GLU A 81 0.91 -7.95 -10.80
N LEU A 82 1.61 -9.08 -10.62
CA LEU A 82 2.23 -9.44 -9.35
C LEU A 82 3.29 -8.41 -8.90
N HIS A 83 4.02 -7.82 -9.84
CA HIS A 83 5.00 -6.79 -9.55
C HIS A 83 4.32 -5.52 -9.01
N TYR A 84 3.26 -5.03 -9.65
CA TYR A 84 2.49 -3.89 -9.16
C TYR A 84 1.92 -4.14 -7.78
N GLU A 85 1.30 -5.30 -7.56
CA GLU A 85 0.77 -5.69 -6.26
C GLU A 85 1.86 -5.69 -5.17
N ASN A 86 3.04 -6.24 -5.46
CA ASN A 86 4.15 -6.27 -4.52
C ASN A 86 4.67 -4.86 -4.18
N VAL A 87 4.83 -3.98 -5.17
CA VAL A 87 5.26 -2.59 -4.93
C VAL A 87 4.23 -1.84 -4.09
N PHE A 88 2.95 -1.94 -4.43
CA PHE A 88 1.87 -1.34 -3.65
C PHE A 88 1.88 -1.87 -2.22
N PHE A 89 1.93 -3.19 -2.04
CA PHE A 89 1.98 -3.80 -0.71
C PHE A 89 3.15 -3.25 0.12
N ILE A 90 4.36 -3.22 -0.44
CA ILE A 90 5.56 -2.74 0.26
C ILE A 90 5.42 -1.26 0.62
N VAL A 91 5.01 -0.41 -0.32
CA VAL A 91 4.86 1.04 -0.09
C VAL A 91 3.82 1.31 0.99
N PHE A 92 2.63 0.74 0.85
CA PHE A 92 1.54 0.99 1.80
C PHE A 92 1.78 0.31 3.15
N LYS A 93 2.46 -0.81 3.19
CA LYS A 93 2.91 -1.42 4.45
C LYS A 93 3.89 -0.49 5.19
N LEU A 94 4.84 0.12 4.48
CA LEU A 94 5.78 1.08 5.05
C LEU A 94 5.09 2.38 5.49
N VAL A 95 4.16 2.91 4.69
CA VAL A 95 3.33 4.06 5.08
C VAL A 95 2.47 3.73 6.30
N GLY A 96 1.97 2.50 6.39
CA GLY A 96 1.18 1.99 7.50
C GLY A 96 1.90 1.95 8.86
N PHE A 97 3.24 2.01 8.89
CA PHE A 97 3.97 2.20 10.14
C PHE A 97 3.82 3.62 10.73
N TYR A 98 3.37 4.58 9.92
CA TYR A 98 3.24 6.00 10.29
C TYR A 98 1.83 6.54 10.19
N THR A 99 0.95 5.82 9.53
CA THR A 99 -0.46 6.14 9.29
C THR A 99 -1.31 4.89 9.44
N GLN A 100 -2.61 5.04 9.55
CA GLN A 100 -3.51 3.89 9.54
C GLN A 100 -3.81 3.51 8.09
N VAL A 101 -3.52 2.26 7.71
CA VAL A 101 -3.73 1.74 6.35
C VAL A 101 -4.50 0.43 6.42
N GLU A 102 -5.59 0.36 5.69
CA GLU A 102 -6.33 -0.87 5.38
C GLU A 102 -6.12 -1.18 3.89
N TYR A 103 -5.60 -2.35 3.60
CA TYR A 103 -5.21 -2.75 2.26
C TYR A 103 -5.76 -4.13 1.92
N HIS A 104 -6.51 -4.21 0.84
CA HIS A 104 -7.12 -5.44 0.34
C HIS A 104 -6.76 -5.67 -1.12
N THR A 105 -6.52 -6.92 -1.48
CA THR A 105 -6.29 -7.33 -2.87
C THR A 105 -7.30 -8.39 -3.28
N SER A 106 -7.81 -8.29 -4.49
CA SER A 106 -8.59 -9.34 -5.16
C SER A 106 -8.39 -9.22 -6.67
N LYS A 107 -8.22 -10.34 -7.38
CA LYS A 107 -8.05 -10.48 -8.84
C LYS A 107 -8.07 -9.16 -9.64
N GLY A 108 -6.90 -8.53 -9.82
CA GLY A 108 -6.74 -7.31 -10.61
C GLY A 108 -7.30 -6.03 -9.97
N ARG A 109 -7.61 -6.06 -8.68
CA ARG A 109 -8.17 -4.96 -7.91
C ARG A 109 -7.43 -4.76 -6.61
N ILE A 110 -7.15 -3.52 -6.28
CA ILE A 110 -6.52 -3.12 -5.02
C ILE A 110 -7.41 -2.06 -4.39
N ASP A 111 -7.94 -2.37 -3.21
CA ASP A 111 -8.71 -1.43 -2.39
C ASP A 111 -7.83 -0.94 -1.24
N LEU A 112 -7.81 0.35 -1.03
CA LEU A 112 -7.01 0.97 0.00
C LEU A 112 -7.79 2.05 0.73
N VAL A 113 -7.80 1.98 2.05
CA VAL A 113 -8.19 3.10 2.91
C VAL A 113 -6.98 3.55 3.72
N LEU A 114 -6.64 4.82 3.58
CA LEU A 114 -5.54 5.44 4.31
C LEU A 114 -6.06 6.57 5.16
N GLN A 115 -5.77 6.55 6.45
CA GLN A 115 -6.30 7.50 7.43
C GLN A 115 -5.16 8.21 8.15
N THR A 116 -5.27 9.52 8.23
CA THR A 116 -4.43 10.38 9.04
C THR A 116 -5.27 11.10 10.11
N ASP A 117 -4.66 11.92 10.94
CA ASP A 117 -5.38 12.70 11.95
C ASP A 117 -6.42 13.67 11.35
N LYS A 118 -6.23 14.09 10.09
CA LYS A 118 -7.04 15.14 9.44
C LYS A 118 -7.74 14.68 8.15
N LEU A 119 -7.25 13.63 7.52
CA LEU A 119 -7.64 13.23 6.18
C LEU A 119 -7.94 11.74 6.11
N ILE A 120 -8.89 11.37 5.26
CA ILE A 120 -9.19 9.99 4.89
C ILE A 120 -9.11 9.90 3.37
N TYR A 121 -8.41 8.89 2.87
CA TYR A 121 -8.31 8.56 1.46
C TYR A 121 -8.95 7.21 1.22
N VAL A 122 -9.88 7.15 0.27
CA VAL A 122 -10.46 5.91 -0.24
C VAL A 122 -10.00 5.76 -1.68
N MET A 123 -9.20 4.73 -1.94
CA MET A 123 -8.56 4.54 -3.23
C MET A 123 -8.90 3.17 -3.79
N GLU A 124 -9.22 3.14 -5.07
CA GLU A 124 -9.40 1.94 -5.87
C GLU A 124 -8.36 1.94 -6.98
N PHE A 125 -7.61 0.86 -7.12
CA PHE A 125 -6.63 0.70 -8.20
C PHE A 125 -7.06 -0.46 -9.09
N LYS A 126 -7.07 -0.22 -10.39
CA LYS A 126 -7.34 -1.26 -11.40
C LYS A 126 -6.10 -1.43 -12.28
N LEU A 127 -5.73 -2.67 -12.52
CA LEU A 127 -4.65 -3.01 -13.43
C LEU A 127 -5.16 -2.96 -14.88
N ASP A 128 -6.38 -3.47 -15.10
CA ASP A 128 -7.09 -3.37 -16.35
C ASP A 128 -8.37 -2.56 -16.14
N GLY A 129 -8.50 -1.39 -16.79
CA GLY A 129 -9.66 -0.53 -16.67
C GLY A 129 -9.31 0.95 -16.64
N THR A 130 -10.33 1.78 -16.44
CA THR A 130 -10.20 3.24 -16.43
C THR A 130 -10.33 3.82 -15.03
N ALA A 131 -9.87 5.06 -14.85
CA ALA A 131 -10.05 5.80 -13.61
C ALA A 131 -11.55 6.04 -13.31
N GLU A 132 -12.36 6.24 -14.37
CA GLU A 132 -13.81 6.42 -14.27
C GLU A 132 -14.50 5.16 -13.73
N GLU A 133 -14.09 3.98 -14.20
CA GLU A 133 -14.61 2.70 -13.70
C GLU A 133 -14.21 2.46 -12.24
N ALA A 134 -12.98 2.83 -11.83
CA ALA A 134 -12.55 2.75 -10.45
C ALA A 134 -13.37 3.70 -9.55
N LEU A 135 -13.58 4.94 -9.99
CA LEU A 135 -14.40 5.91 -9.26
C LEU A 135 -15.86 5.47 -9.16
N GLN A 136 -16.42 4.95 -10.27
CA GLN A 136 -17.78 4.41 -10.28
C GLN A 136 -17.92 3.26 -9.28
N GLN A 137 -16.93 2.39 -9.17
CA GLN A 137 -16.94 1.30 -8.22
C GLN A 137 -16.91 1.78 -6.77
N ILE A 138 -16.12 2.82 -6.44
CA ILE A 138 -16.13 3.46 -5.11
C ILE A 138 -17.54 3.93 -4.76
N HIS A 139 -18.24 4.55 -5.71
CA HIS A 139 -19.61 5.02 -5.53
C HIS A 139 -20.61 3.87 -5.37
N ASP A 140 -20.60 2.89 -6.27
CA ASP A 140 -21.56 1.78 -6.29
C ASP A 140 -21.43 0.87 -5.05
N LYS A 141 -20.21 0.70 -4.56
CA LYS A 141 -19.92 -0.09 -3.36
C LYS A 141 -20.03 0.70 -2.06
N HIS A 142 -20.29 2.00 -2.15
CA HIS A 142 -20.41 2.90 -0.99
C HIS A 142 -19.21 2.87 -0.04
N TYR A 143 -18.00 2.74 -0.56
CA TYR A 143 -16.78 2.65 0.25
C TYR A 143 -16.54 3.87 1.14
N ALA A 144 -17.05 5.03 0.75
CA ALA A 144 -16.99 6.26 1.55
C ALA A 144 -18.01 6.31 2.70
N LEU A 145 -19.07 5.47 2.66
CA LEU A 145 -20.18 5.54 3.61
C LEU A 145 -19.76 5.37 5.08
N PRO A 146 -18.84 4.47 5.45
CA PRO A 146 -18.37 4.34 6.82
C PRO A 146 -17.77 5.61 7.41
N PHE A 147 -17.32 6.53 6.55
CA PHE A 147 -16.66 7.79 6.92
C PHE A 147 -17.55 9.01 6.78
N ALA A 148 -18.83 8.85 6.40
CA ALA A 148 -19.75 9.96 6.15
C ALA A 148 -20.02 10.86 7.37
N SER A 149 -19.90 10.32 8.59
CA SER A 149 -20.01 11.06 9.84
C SER A 149 -18.68 11.47 10.46
N ASP A 150 -17.56 11.13 9.82
CA ASP A 150 -16.23 11.50 10.28
C ASP A 150 -15.97 12.98 9.97
N GLY A 151 -15.45 13.74 10.93
CA GLY A 151 -15.20 15.17 10.77
C GLY A 151 -13.94 15.49 9.93
N ARG A 152 -13.21 14.46 9.50
CA ARG A 152 -12.01 14.60 8.66
C ARG A 152 -12.40 14.81 7.19
N LYS A 153 -11.50 15.43 6.43
CA LYS A 153 -11.71 15.59 4.99
C LYS A 153 -11.51 14.24 4.29
N LEU A 154 -12.51 13.87 3.48
CA LEU A 154 -12.51 12.64 2.68
C LEU A 154 -12.08 12.94 1.24
N PHE A 155 -11.20 12.09 0.69
CA PHE A 155 -10.74 12.11 -0.69
C PHE A 155 -11.04 10.77 -1.36
#